data_3efa36b1cdd9946ed33bd00de32eed0c
#
_entry.id   3efa36b1cdd9946ed33bd00de32eed0c
#
_cell.length_a   1.000
_cell.length_b   1.000
_cell.length_c   1.000
_cell.angle_alpha   90.00
_cell.angle_beta   90.00
_cell.angle_gamma   90.00
#
_symmetry.space_group_name_H-M   'P 1'
#
loop_
_entity.id
_entity.type
_entity.pdbx_description
1 polymer ?
#
loop_
_entity_poly.entity_id
_entity_poly.type
_entity_poly.pdbx_seq_one_letter_code
_entity_poly.pdbx_strand_id
1 'polypeptide(L)'
;MKIAVTRLAGKEKKDAARCALFGHSCYSIHPLRSEIRPNEIAAFIQAVDRGDFDCLFFTSALPARIIAPLLKTIPRIIAIGPQTAKELEHYGIPCERLTSFYSRDFVPYLGEWIRGKQIGIPRADVPNPALMDAISAAGGIPHEFRCYSLVPTGEVLSLEGADAILFTSAMSFTKAVWTKHPDLLLIAIGDITAAAMTRVGINPVVIGDGSLEGSLRALNEYIAGQEDV
;
A
#
# COMPACT_ATOMS: atom_id res chain seq x y z
N MET A 1 -8.00 -20.19 -13.22
CA MET A 1 -6.53 -20.12 -13.19
C MET A 1 -6.03 -20.02 -11.76
N LYS A 2 -4.79 -20.46 -11.50
CA LYS A 2 -4.08 -20.30 -10.22
C LYS A 2 -3.11 -19.12 -10.32
N ILE A 3 -3.33 -18.08 -9.52
CA ILE A 3 -2.61 -16.80 -9.63
C ILE A 3 -1.68 -16.60 -8.41
N ALA A 4 -0.40 -16.41 -8.67
CA ALA A 4 0.56 -15.96 -7.66
C ALA A 4 0.44 -14.44 -7.50
N VAL A 5 0.07 -13.95 -6.32
CA VAL A 5 -0.13 -12.52 -6.05
C VAL A 5 0.99 -11.99 -5.16
N THR A 6 1.74 -11.00 -5.64
CA THR A 6 2.79 -10.37 -4.82
C THR A 6 2.16 -9.51 -3.73
N ARG A 7 2.47 -9.78 -2.45
CA ARG A 7 1.92 -9.07 -1.29
C ARG A 7 2.94 -8.95 -0.17
N LEU A 8 2.68 -8.05 0.75
CA LEU A 8 3.21 -8.14 2.10
C LEU A 8 2.39 -9.17 2.89
N ALA A 9 3.04 -9.92 3.78
CA ALA A 9 2.39 -10.93 4.61
C ALA A 9 1.15 -10.39 5.36
N GLY A 10 0.14 -11.21 5.55
CA GLY A 10 -1.06 -10.91 6.33
C GLY A 10 -2.30 -10.48 5.52
N LYS A 11 -2.23 -10.51 4.18
CA LYS A 11 -3.39 -10.22 3.30
C LYS A 11 -3.98 -11.44 2.58
N GLU A 12 -3.43 -12.61 2.79
CA GLU A 12 -3.67 -13.85 2.03
C GLU A 12 -5.14 -14.26 2.01
N LYS A 13 -5.79 -14.30 3.18
CA LYS A 13 -7.19 -14.75 3.29
C LYS A 13 -8.17 -13.88 2.51
N LYS A 14 -7.92 -12.57 2.46
CA LYS A 14 -8.81 -11.62 1.76
C LYS A 14 -8.66 -11.73 0.25
N ASP A 15 -7.44 -11.92 -0.22
CA ASP A 15 -7.16 -12.04 -1.64
C ASP A 15 -7.72 -13.35 -2.21
N ALA A 16 -7.59 -14.48 -1.49
CA ALA A 16 -8.17 -15.76 -1.90
C ALA A 16 -9.69 -15.70 -2.11
N ALA A 17 -10.41 -15.09 -1.16
CA ALA A 17 -11.87 -14.93 -1.29
C ALA A 17 -12.25 -14.03 -2.49
N ARG A 18 -11.48 -12.98 -2.76
CA ARG A 18 -11.70 -12.09 -3.91
C ARG A 18 -11.43 -12.80 -5.24
N CYS A 19 -10.32 -13.52 -5.34
CA CYS A 19 -10.01 -14.29 -6.56
C CYS A 19 -11.11 -15.30 -6.88
N ALA A 20 -11.66 -15.98 -5.86
CA ALA A 20 -12.73 -16.95 -6.02
C ALA A 20 -14.01 -16.33 -6.64
N LEU A 21 -14.33 -15.07 -6.34
CA LEU A 21 -15.46 -14.35 -6.94
C LEU A 21 -15.31 -14.15 -8.45
N PHE A 22 -14.09 -14.19 -8.98
CA PHE A 22 -13.77 -14.06 -10.40
C PHE A 22 -13.45 -15.41 -11.06
N GLY A 23 -13.69 -16.54 -10.38
CA GLY A 23 -13.45 -17.89 -10.92
C GLY A 23 -11.98 -18.31 -10.87
N HIS A 24 -11.14 -17.66 -10.05
CA HIS A 24 -9.71 -17.98 -9.92
C HIS A 24 -9.37 -18.44 -8.51
N SER A 25 -8.29 -19.21 -8.38
CA SER A 25 -7.61 -19.43 -7.11
C SER A 25 -6.37 -18.53 -7.04
N CYS A 26 -6.00 -18.06 -5.85
CA CYS A 26 -4.74 -17.34 -5.69
C CYS A 26 -4.03 -17.69 -4.40
N TYR A 27 -2.72 -17.47 -4.40
CA TYR A 27 -1.87 -17.57 -3.23
C TYR A 27 -0.90 -16.37 -3.22
N SER A 28 -0.48 -15.99 -2.02
CA SER A 28 0.44 -14.86 -1.86
C SER A 28 1.88 -15.30 -1.92
N ILE A 29 2.69 -14.50 -2.58
CA ILE A 29 4.15 -14.57 -2.62
C ILE A 29 4.72 -13.23 -2.15
N HIS A 30 5.86 -13.26 -1.47
CA HIS A 30 6.36 -12.13 -0.70
C HIS A 30 7.73 -11.65 -1.18
N PRO A 31 7.83 -10.84 -2.25
CA PRO A 31 9.10 -10.27 -2.70
C PRO A 31 9.65 -9.22 -1.73
N LEU A 32 8.78 -8.67 -0.89
CA LEU A 32 9.09 -7.63 0.08
C LEU A 32 8.62 -8.02 1.48
N ARG A 33 9.36 -7.59 2.49
CA ARG A 33 8.94 -7.60 3.90
C ARG A 33 9.01 -6.19 4.47
N SER A 34 8.23 -5.93 5.52
CA SER A 34 8.35 -4.70 6.30
C SER A 34 9.41 -4.88 7.38
N GLU A 35 10.32 -3.93 7.48
CA GLU A 35 11.31 -3.84 8.55
C GLU A 35 11.00 -2.62 9.40
N ILE A 36 10.65 -2.86 10.65
CA ILE A 36 10.25 -1.81 11.60
C ILE A 36 11.48 -1.00 12.03
N ARG A 37 11.31 0.30 12.20
CA ARG A 37 12.32 1.24 12.70
C ARG A 37 11.96 1.72 14.10
N PRO A 38 12.36 1.02 15.18
CA PRO A 38 11.93 1.31 16.54
C PRO A 38 12.30 2.73 17.00
N ASN A 39 13.46 3.24 16.59
CA ASN A 39 13.92 4.58 16.96
C ASN A 39 13.03 5.69 16.37
N GLU A 40 12.58 5.52 15.12
CA GLU A 40 11.65 6.47 14.47
C GLU A 40 10.28 6.45 15.16
N ILE A 41 9.81 5.27 15.54
CA ILE A 41 8.56 5.12 16.30
C ILE A 41 8.69 5.77 17.66
N ALA A 42 9.78 5.54 18.38
CA ALA A 42 10.02 6.15 19.69
C ALA A 42 10.08 7.68 19.60
N ALA A 43 10.79 8.22 18.59
CA ALA A 43 10.85 9.66 18.34
C ALA A 43 9.46 10.25 18.03
N PHE A 44 8.66 9.56 17.21
CA PHE A 44 7.29 9.95 16.90
C PHE A 44 6.42 9.99 18.18
N ILE A 45 6.45 8.94 18.98
CA ILE A 45 5.65 8.85 20.22
C ILE A 45 6.05 9.96 21.20
N GLN A 46 7.37 10.21 21.38
CA GLN A 46 7.84 11.29 22.22
C GLN A 46 7.35 12.67 21.75
N ALA A 47 7.32 12.91 20.45
CA ALA A 47 6.81 14.14 19.88
C ALA A 47 5.28 14.29 20.11
N VAL A 48 4.53 13.18 19.96
CA VAL A 48 3.08 13.16 20.28
C VAL A 48 2.85 13.45 21.77
N ASP A 49 3.61 12.81 22.67
CA ASP A 49 3.47 12.98 24.12
C ASP A 49 3.82 14.41 24.58
N ARG A 50 4.71 15.11 23.86
CA ARG A 50 5.00 16.54 24.10
C ARG A 50 3.91 17.50 23.59
N GLY A 51 2.96 17.00 22.78
CA GLY A 51 1.94 17.82 22.14
C GLY A 51 2.46 18.60 20.91
N ASP A 52 3.50 18.09 20.24
CA ASP A 52 4.13 18.77 19.10
C ASP A 52 3.21 18.80 17.86
N PHE A 53 2.11 18.02 17.83
CA PHE A 53 1.24 17.90 16.66
C PHE A 53 -0.22 18.30 16.94
N ASP A 54 -0.78 19.08 16.03
CA ASP A 54 -2.21 19.39 15.97
C ASP A 54 -3.00 18.22 15.35
N CYS A 55 -2.35 17.47 14.44
CA CYS A 55 -2.98 16.37 13.71
C CYS A 55 -1.97 15.26 13.40
N LEU A 56 -2.42 14.01 13.47
CA LEU A 56 -1.69 12.85 12.96
C LEU A 56 -2.37 12.31 11.70
N PHE A 57 -1.61 12.10 10.63
CA PHE A 57 -2.10 11.52 9.40
C PHE A 57 -1.50 10.13 9.15
N PHE A 58 -2.30 9.09 9.35
CA PHE A 58 -1.91 7.72 9.09
C PHE A 58 -2.18 7.33 7.63
N THR A 59 -1.12 7.21 6.85
CA THR A 59 -1.17 6.92 5.40
C THR A 59 -1.24 5.43 5.08
N SER A 60 -1.21 4.54 6.08
CA SER A 60 -1.36 3.09 5.91
C SER A 60 -1.67 2.39 7.24
N ALA A 61 -2.18 1.16 7.14
CA ALA A 61 -2.60 0.37 8.29
C ALA A 61 -1.43 -0.11 9.18
N LEU A 62 -0.24 -0.32 8.64
CA LEU A 62 0.88 -0.87 9.41
C LEU A 62 1.36 0.10 10.50
N PRO A 63 1.67 1.39 10.22
CA PRO A 63 1.97 2.37 11.27
C PRO A 63 0.83 2.52 12.29
N ALA A 64 -0.43 2.53 11.84
CA ALA A 64 -1.58 2.61 12.74
C ALA A 64 -1.56 1.44 13.75
N ARG A 65 -1.41 0.21 13.28
CA ARG A 65 -1.35 -1.00 14.13
C ARG A 65 -0.20 -0.98 15.13
N ILE A 66 0.97 -0.45 14.73
CA ILE A 66 2.17 -0.45 15.59
C ILE A 66 2.12 0.70 16.61
N ILE A 67 1.61 1.86 16.20
CA ILE A 67 1.67 3.10 16.97
C ILE A 67 0.46 3.24 17.89
N ALA A 68 -0.73 2.83 17.44
CA ALA A 68 -1.96 2.99 18.21
C ALA A 68 -1.86 2.50 19.68
N PRO A 69 -1.33 1.29 19.97
CA PRO A 69 -1.21 0.82 21.35
C PRO A 69 -0.23 1.62 22.23
N LEU A 70 0.58 2.49 21.60
CA LEU A 70 1.59 3.29 22.30
C LEU A 70 1.14 4.73 22.57
N LEU A 71 0.05 5.19 21.93
CA LEU A 71 -0.47 6.55 22.08
C LEU A 71 -1.11 6.75 23.45
N LYS A 72 -0.62 7.74 24.21
CA LYS A 72 -1.21 8.20 25.48
C LYS A 72 -2.03 9.45 25.28
N THR A 73 -1.58 10.32 24.39
CA THR A 73 -2.25 11.55 23.99
C THR A 73 -2.83 11.39 22.61
N ILE A 74 -4.07 11.81 22.41
CA ILE A 74 -4.78 11.65 21.14
C ILE A 74 -5.12 13.04 20.59
N PRO A 75 -4.28 13.61 19.69
CA PRO A 75 -4.64 14.81 18.94
C PRO A 75 -5.70 14.45 17.86
N ARG A 76 -6.03 15.39 16.99
CA ARG A 76 -6.86 15.06 15.82
C ARG A 76 -6.20 13.97 14.99
N ILE A 77 -6.90 12.89 14.68
CA ILE A 77 -6.34 11.76 13.92
C ILE A 77 -7.13 11.55 12.64
N ILE A 78 -6.40 11.46 11.51
CA ILE A 78 -6.98 11.19 10.19
C ILE A 78 -6.33 9.92 9.63
N ALA A 79 -7.19 8.97 9.24
CA ALA A 79 -6.80 7.77 8.54
C ALA A 79 -7.02 7.95 7.02
N ILE A 80 -6.08 7.48 6.22
CA ILE A 80 -6.20 7.54 4.74
C ILE A 80 -7.40 6.74 4.21
N GLY A 81 -7.85 5.73 4.92
CA GLY A 81 -8.94 4.88 4.47
C GLY A 81 -9.40 3.86 5.51
N PRO A 82 -10.40 3.01 5.19
CA PRO A 82 -11.10 2.16 6.15
C PRO A 82 -10.20 1.12 6.83
N GLN A 83 -9.19 0.59 6.14
CA GLN A 83 -8.29 -0.39 6.76
C GLN A 83 -7.42 0.27 7.84
N THR A 84 -6.94 1.49 7.60
CA THR A 84 -6.16 2.27 8.56
C THR A 84 -7.01 2.70 9.75
N ALA A 85 -8.24 3.16 9.50
CA ALA A 85 -9.19 3.53 10.55
C ALA A 85 -9.51 2.31 11.45
N LYS A 86 -9.76 1.14 10.85
CA LYS A 86 -10.04 -0.09 11.60
C LYS A 86 -8.91 -0.51 12.53
N GLU A 87 -7.65 -0.29 12.14
CA GLU A 87 -6.50 -0.58 13.02
C GLU A 87 -6.47 0.39 14.22
N LEU A 88 -6.81 1.67 14.02
CA LEU A 88 -6.91 2.67 15.10
C LEU A 88 -8.09 2.36 16.04
N GLU A 89 -9.26 2.10 15.47
CA GLU A 89 -10.50 1.76 16.20
C GLU A 89 -10.33 0.50 17.05
N HIS A 90 -9.54 -0.49 16.59
CA HIS A 90 -9.24 -1.70 17.35
C HIS A 90 -8.60 -1.39 18.72
N TYR A 91 -7.87 -0.29 18.83
CA TYR A 91 -7.27 0.20 20.07
C TYR A 91 -8.08 1.32 20.74
N GLY A 92 -9.34 1.51 20.32
CA GLY A 92 -10.23 2.52 20.90
C GLY A 92 -9.88 3.96 20.53
N ILE A 93 -9.08 4.17 19.47
CA ILE A 93 -8.65 5.49 19.04
C ILE A 93 -9.64 6.05 18.00
N PRO A 94 -10.36 7.15 18.31
CA PRO A 94 -11.26 7.78 17.36
C PRO A 94 -10.45 8.44 16.23
N CYS A 95 -10.90 8.30 14.99
CA CYS A 95 -10.25 8.93 13.86
C CYS A 95 -11.26 9.34 12.78
N GLU A 96 -10.93 10.42 12.08
CA GLU A 96 -11.56 10.80 10.83
C GLU A 96 -10.99 9.97 9.68
N ARG A 97 -11.71 9.86 8.58
CA ARG A 97 -11.30 9.05 7.43
C ARG A 97 -11.51 9.81 6.13
N LEU A 98 -10.48 9.77 5.24
CA LEU A 98 -10.62 10.25 3.88
C LEU A 98 -11.62 9.37 3.10
N THR A 99 -12.42 9.97 2.24
CA THR A 99 -13.44 9.28 1.43
C THR A 99 -12.84 8.60 0.20
N SER A 100 -11.76 9.16 -0.35
CA SER A 100 -11.16 8.76 -1.63
C SER A 100 -9.94 7.84 -1.51
N PHE A 101 -9.40 7.65 -0.29
CA PHE A 101 -8.24 6.79 0.02
C PHE A 101 -6.90 7.21 -0.64
N TYR A 102 -6.81 8.45 -1.11
CA TYR A 102 -5.57 9.00 -1.70
C TYR A 102 -4.97 10.09 -0.82
N SER A 103 -3.65 10.06 -0.63
CA SER A 103 -2.95 11.07 0.18
C SER A 103 -3.07 12.49 -0.40
N ARG A 104 -3.28 12.62 -1.71
CA ARG A 104 -3.53 13.92 -2.38
C ARG A 104 -4.79 14.63 -1.89
N ASP A 105 -5.74 13.90 -1.33
CA ASP A 105 -7.00 14.47 -0.86
C ASP A 105 -6.95 14.90 0.61
N PHE A 106 -5.82 14.71 1.27
CA PHE A 106 -5.63 15.11 2.66
C PHE A 106 -5.73 16.64 2.85
N VAL A 107 -5.03 17.41 2.01
CA VAL A 107 -5.08 18.88 2.07
C VAL A 107 -6.48 19.42 1.74
N PRO A 108 -7.13 19.01 0.64
CA PRO A 108 -8.52 19.39 0.38
C PRO A 108 -9.49 19.04 1.52
N TYR A 109 -9.29 17.89 2.17
CA TYR A 109 -10.13 17.47 3.30
C TYR A 109 -10.01 18.41 4.50
N LEU A 110 -8.80 18.90 4.80
CA LEU A 110 -8.56 19.82 5.91
C LEU A 110 -8.97 21.27 5.60
N GLY A 111 -8.93 21.66 4.31
CA GLY A 111 -9.22 23.03 3.89
C GLY A 111 -8.36 24.06 4.62
N GLU A 112 -8.96 25.21 4.97
CA GLU A 112 -8.26 26.31 5.67
C GLU A 112 -7.73 25.95 7.07
N TRP A 113 -8.27 24.87 7.69
CA TRP A 113 -7.84 24.45 9.02
C TRP A 113 -6.34 24.09 9.08
N ILE A 114 -5.76 23.65 7.95
CA ILE A 114 -4.37 23.19 7.89
C ILE A 114 -3.34 24.31 8.15
N ARG A 115 -3.72 25.59 7.99
CA ARG A 115 -2.79 26.71 8.10
C ARG A 115 -2.18 26.81 9.50
N GLY A 116 -0.85 26.84 9.54
CA GLY A 116 -0.06 26.88 10.77
C GLY A 116 -0.09 25.58 11.60
N LYS A 117 -0.74 24.52 11.10
CA LYS A 117 -0.88 23.26 11.85
C LYS A 117 0.33 22.36 11.69
N GLN A 118 0.76 21.77 12.80
CA GLN A 118 1.81 20.77 12.88
C GLN A 118 1.21 19.39 12.58
N ILE A 119 1.64 18.76 11.51
CA ILE A 119 1.08 17.49 11.01
C ILE A 119 2.10 16.35 11.16
N GLY A 120 1.89 15.46 12.11
CA GLY A 120 2.71 14.25 12.28
C GLY A 120 2.30 13.14 11.32
N ILE A 121 3.23 12.62 10.52
CA ILE A 121 2.96 11.64 9.45
C ILE A 121 3.82 10.39 9.63
N PRO A 122 3.37 9.40 10.42
CA PRO A 122 4.06 8.11 10.53
C PRO A 122 3.78 7.26 9.30
N ARG A 123 4.82 6.84 8.58
CA ARG A 123 4.67 6.16 7.29
C ARG A 123 5.83 5.23 6.94
N ALA A 124 5.74 4.58 5.78
CA ALA A 124 6.83 3.84 5.17
C ALA A 124 7.97 4.77 4.74
N ASP A 125 9.19 4.24 4.73
CA ASP A 125 10.34 4.86 4.08
C ASP A 125 10.24 4.70 2.54
N VAL A 126 9.22 5.32 1.98
CA VAL A 126 8.97 5.39 0.53
C VAL A 126 8.71 6.86 0.21
N PRO A 127 9.49 7.51 -0.63
CA PRO A 127 9.34 8.94 -0.92
C PRO A 127 7.92 9.30 -1.36
N ASN A 128 7.37 10.37 -0.78
CA ASN A 128 6.12 10.99 -1.23
C ASN A 128 6.23 12.52 -1.10
N PRO A 129 7.13 13.15 -1.86
CA PRO A 129 7.32 14.60 -1.79
C PRO A 129 6.02 15.37 -2.08
N ALA A 130 5.20 14.88 -3.00
CA ALA A 130 3.95 15.53 -3.36
C ALA A 130 3.00 15.78 -2.16
N LEU A 131 2.95 14.86 -1.19
CA LEU A 131 2.16 15.07 0.04
C LEU A 131 2.79 16.16 0.92
N MET A 132 4.11 16.11 1.14
CA MET A 132 4.83 17.08 1.97
C MET A 132 4.71 18.48 1.37
N ASP A 133 4.94 18.60 0.06
CA ASP A 133 4.86 19.85 -0.68
C ASP A 133 3.44 20.44 -0.66
N ALA A 134 2.41 19.58 -0.83
CA ALA A 134 1.02 20.01 -0.78
C ALA A 134 0.63 20.56 0.60
N ILE A 135 1.04 19.89 1.69
CA ILE A 135 0.81 20.37 3.06
C ILE A 135 1.49 21.72 3.27
N SER A 136 2.77 21.84 2.89
CA SER A 136 3.53 23.09 3.04
C SER A 136 2.96 24.22 2.19
N ALA A 137 2.56 23.97 0.95
CA ALA A 137 1.93 24.95 0.08
C ALA A 137 0.59 25.46 0.62
N ALA A 138 -0.14 24.64 1.37
CA ALA A 138 -1.37 25.04 2.06
C ALA A 138 -1.12 25.75 3.40
N GLY A 139 0.14 25.97 3.77
CA GLY A 139 0.55 26.65 5.01
C GLY A 139 0.59 25.75 6.24
N GLY A 140 0.50 24.42 6.08
CA GLY A 140 0.74 23.44 7.14
C GLY A 140 2.23 23.11 7.29
N ILE A 141 2.61 22.48 8.39
CA ILE A 141 3.98 22.10 8.72
C ILE A 141 4.03 20.56 8.84
N PRO A 142 4.48 19.84 7.79
CA PRO A 142 4.54 18.39 7.82
C PRO A 142 5.79 17.89 8.54
N HIS A 143 5.62 16.86 9.37
CA HIS A 143 6.70 16.12 10.05
C HIS A 143 6.59 14.64 9.67
N GLU A 144 7.50 14.19 8.82
CA GLU A 144 7.56 12.80 8.37
C GLU A 144 8.35 11.92 9.32
N PHE A 145 7.78 10.78 9.73
CA PHE A 145 8.45 9.74 10.50
C PHE A 145 8.41 8.42 9.72
N ARG A 146 9.58 7.94 9.31
CA ARG A 146 9.73 6.74 8.50
C ARG A 146 9.76 5.50 9.37
N CYS A 147 8.62 5.12 9.90
CA CYS A 147 8.46 4.09 10.93
C CYS A 147 8.80 2.66 10.47
N TYR A 148 8.84 2.41 9.17
CA TYR A 148 9.24 1.13 8.60
C TYR A 148 9.78 1.28 7.18
N SER A 149 10.61 0.33 6.76
CA SER A 149 11.07 0.18 5.38
C SER A 149 10.43 -1.03 4.71
N LEU A 150 10.32 -0.98 3.39
CA LEU A 150 10.03 -2.15 2.57
C LEU A 150 11.37 -2.66 2.03
N VAL A 151 11.78 -3.82 2.48
CA VAL A 151 13.05 -4.44 2.06
C VAL A 151 12.80 -5.72 1.26
N PRO A 152 13.64 -6.02 0.26
CA PRO A 152 13.56 -7.29 -0.47
C PRO A 152 13.71 -8.47 0.48
N THR A 153 12.95 -9.55 0.26
CA THR A 153 13.18 -10.80 0.99
C THR A 153 14.45 -11.51 0.49
N GLY A 154 14.80 -11.31 -0.78
CA GLY A 154 15.89 -12.02 -1.44
C GLY A 154 15.55 -13.49 -1.79
N GLU A 155 14.37 -13.95 -1.41
CA GLU A 155 13.90 -15.30 -1.69
C GLU A 155 13.41 -15.43 -3.13
N VAL A 156 13.69 -16.57 -3.77
CA VAL A 156 13.13 -16.88 -5.07
C VAL A 156 11.64 -17.15 -4.90
N LEU A 157 10.81 -16.44 -5.67
CA LEU A 157 9.37 -16.60 -5.60
C LEU A 157 8.96 -18.00 -6.08
N SER A 158 8.17 -18.71 -5.27
CA SER A 158 7.61 -20.01 -5.65
C SER A 158 6.45 -19.79 -6.61
N LEU A 159 6.65 -20.18 -7.87
CA LEU A 159 5.67 -20.05 -8.95
C LEU A 159 5.18 -21.43 -9.44
N GLU A 160 5.46 -22.48 -8.70
CA GLU A 160 5.07 -23.84 -9.09
C GLU A 160 3.56 -23.99 -9.19
N GLY A 161 3.14 -24.42 -10.37
CA GLY A 161 1.73 -24.58 -10.72
C GLY A 161 0.94 -23.28 -10.81
N ALA A 162 1.60 -22.11 -10.90
CA ALA A 162 0.95 -20.86 -11.21
C ALA A 162 0.73 -20.71 -12.72
N ASP A 163 -0.49 -20.33 -13.12
CA ASP A 163 -0.81 -19.96 -14.49
C ASP A 163 -0.48 -18.48 -14.74
N ALA A 164 -0.51 -17.65 -13.68
CA ALA A 164 -0.26 -16.22 -13.76
C ALA A 164 0.45 -15.70 -12.53
N ILE A 165 1.19 -14.58 -12.70
CA ILE A 165 1.72 -13.77 -11.59
C ILE A 165 1.19 -12.35 -11.68
N LEU A 166 0.60 -11.85 -10.57
CA LEU A 166 0.15 -10.48 -10.42
C LEU A 166 1.15 -9.69 -9.57
N PHE A 167 1.81 -8.72 -10.19
CA PHE A 167 2.64 -7.75 -9.49
C PHE A 167 1.80 -6.59 -8.98
N THR A 168 1.70 -6.44 -7.66
CA THR A 168 0.83 -5.45 -7.01
C THR A 168 1.49 -4.09 -6.76
N SER A 169 2.74 -3.91 -7.19
CA SER A 169 3.44 -2.63 -7.23
C SER A 169 4.70 -2.72 -8.09
N ALA A 170 5.18 -1.59 -8.60
CA ALA A 170 6.46 -1.51 -9.27
C ALA A 170 7.62 -2.00 -8.39
N MET A 171 7.58 -1.71 -7.08
CA MET A 171 8.60 -2.17 -6.13
C MET A 171 8.55 -3.69 -5.96
N SER A 172 7.36 -4.29 -5.85
CA SER A 172 7.23 -5.76 -5.74
C SER A 172 7.76 -6.47 -6.98
N PHE A 173 7.64 -5.86 -8.16
CA PHE A 173 8.23 -6.36 -9.38
C PHE A 173 9.76 -6.20 -9.40
N THR A 174 10.27 -4.97 -9.20
CA THR A 174 11.70 -4.67 -9.35
C THR A 174 12.58 -5.32 -8.30
N LYS A 175 12.01 -5.72 -7.16
CA LYS A 175 12.71 -6.37 -6.05
C LYS A 175 12.46 -7.87 -5.95
N ALA A 176 11.57 -8.42 -6.78
CA ALA A 176 11.31 -9.84 -6.84
C ALA A 176 12.51 -10.60 -7.43
N VAL A 177 12.84 -11.74 -6.84
CA VAL A 177 13.72 -12.75 -7.44
C VAL A 177 12.84 -13.87 -7.95
N TRP A 178 12.75 -14.02 -9.29
CA TRP A 178 11.88 -14.99 -9.93
C TRP A 178 12.39 -15.38 -11.30
N THR A 179 11.95 -16.55 -11.79
CA THR A 179 12.29 -17.04 -13.12
C THR A 179 11.07 -16.92 -14.02
N LYS A 180 11.22 -16.29 -15.17
CA LYS A 180 10.18 -16.21 -16.17
C LYS A 180 9.99 -17.59 -16.78
N HIS A 181 8.74 -18.08 -16.80
CA HIS A 181 8.33 -19.26 -17.53
C HIS A 181 7.54 -18.85 -18.78
N PRO A 182 7.71 -19.49 -19.95
CA PRO A 182 7.03 -19.10 -21.19
C PRO A 182 5.50 -19.02 -21.07
N ASP A 183 4.91 -19.96 -20.34
CA ASP A 183 3.45 -20.08 -20.20
C ASP A 183 2.87 -19.25 -19.05
N LEU A 184 3.71 -18.53 -18.28
CA LEU A 184 3.27 -17.73 -17.15
C LEU A 184 2.74 -16.38 -17.62
N LEU A 185 1.45 -16.14 -17.42
CA LEU A 185 0.85 -14.84 -17.71
C LEU A 185 1.31 -13.78 -16.72
N LEU A 186 1.74 -12.64 -17.25
CA LEU A 186 2.26 -11.54 -16.43
C LEU A 186 1.20 -10.45 -16.32
N ILE A 187 0.81 -10.12 -15.09
CA ILE A 187 -0.24 -9.14 -14.79
C ILE A 187 0.37 -7.99 -13.98
N ALA A 188 0.18 -6.76 -14.44
CA ALA A 188 0.47 -5.55 -13.69
C ALA A 188 -0.81 -5.03 -13.03
N ILE A 189 -0.76 -4.68 -11.75
CA ILE A 189 -1.95 -4.15 -11.06
C ILE A 189 -2.43 -2.81 -11.66
N GLY A 190 -1.54 -2.07 -12.34
CA GLY A 190 -1.86 -0.79 -12.99
C GLY A 190 -0.66 -0.23 -13.73
N ASP A 191 -0.83 0.93 -14.35
CA ASP A 191 0.10 1.56 -15.30
C ASP A 191 1.51 1.76 -14.75
N ILE A 192 1.67 2.17 -13.49
CA ILE A 192 3.00 2.40 -12.86
C ILE A 192 3.78 1.09 -12.79
N THR A 193 3.10 -0.02 -12.49
CA THR A 193 3.72 -1.35 -12.43
C THR A 193 4.04 -1.84 -13.84
N ALA A 194 3.12 -1.67 -14.78
CA ALA A 194 3.33 -2.00 -16.18
C ALA A 194 4.54 -1.25 -16.78
N ALA A 195 4.64 0.05 -16.54
CA ALA A 195 5.77 0.87 -16.98
C ALA A 195 7.11 0.40 -16.37
N ALA A 196 7.12 -0.04 -15.11
CA ALA A 196 8.33 -0.60 -14.49
C ALA A 196 8.74 -1.93 -15.13
N MET A 197 7.78 -2.77 -15.52
CA MET A 197 8.03 -4.03 -16.25
C MET A 197 8.56 -3.76 -17.66
N THR A 198 7.93 -2.88 -18.41
CA THR A 198 8.29 -2.55 -19.77
C THR A 198 9.71 -1.96 -19.89
N ARG A 199 10.15 -1.16 -18.90
CA ARG A 199 11.52 -0.60 -18.87
C ARG A 199 12.62 -1.66 -18.89
N VAL A 200 12.34 -2.88 -18.44
CA VAL A 200 13.30 -4.00 -18.46
C VAL A 200 12.95 -5.04 -19.54
N GLY A 201 12.13 -4.66 -20.52
CA GLY A 201 11.77 -5.51 -21.65
C GLY A 201 10.74 -6.60 -21.33
N ILE A 202 10.02 -6.48 -20.21
CA ILE A 202 8.98 -7.41 -19.81
C ILE A 202 7.63 -6.71 -20.01
N ASN A 203 6.82 -7.22 -20.95
CA ASN A 203 5.49 -6.67 -21.19
C ASN A 203 4.44 -7.51 -20.45
N PRO A 204 3.64 -6.93 -19.55
CA PRO A 204 2.50 -7.62 -18.97
C PRO A 204 1.43 -7.81 -20.06
N VAL A 205 0.74 -8.97 -20.03
CA VAL A 205 -0.37 -9.26 -20.95
C VAL A 205 -1.68 -8.63 -20.46
N VAL A 206 -1.76 -8.35 -19.16
CA VAL A 206 -2.91 -7.69 -18.51
C VAL A 206 -2.42 -6.52 -17.65
N ILE A 207 -3.11 -5.39 -17.76
CA ILE A 207 -2.90 -4.21 -16.92
C ILE A 207 -4.22 -3.89 -16.23
N GLY A 208 -4.24 -3.93 -14.90
CA GLY A 208 -5.41 -3.58 -14.10
C GLY A 208 -5.57 -2.09 -13.87
N ASP A 209 -6.57 -1.73 -13.08
CA ASP A 209 -6.94 -0.34 -12.72
C ASP A 209 -6.30 0.16 -11.41
N GLY A 210 -5.35 -0.57 -10.85
CA GLY A 210 -4.74 -0.32 -9.54
C GLY A 210 -5.38 -1.13 -8.41
N SER A 211 -6.43 -1.91 -8.68
CA SER A 211 -7.09 -2.79 -7.73
C SER A 211 -6.92 -4.28 -8.09
N LEU A 212 -7.06 -5.17 -7.10
CA LEU A 212 -7.06 -6.61 -7.35
C LEU A 212 -8.26 -7.00 -8.23
N GLU A 213 -9.44 -6.48 -7.90
CA GLU A 213 -10.68 -6.78 -8.60
C GLU A 213 -10.64 -6.31 -10.07
N GLY A 214 -10.12 -5.11 -10.33
CA GLY A 214 -9.93 -4.60 -11.70
C GLY A 214 -8.92 -5.43 -12.49
N SER A 215 -7.83 -5.89 -11.85
CA SER A 215 -6.87 -6.78 -12.48
C SER A 215 -7.48 -8.15 -12.85
N LEU A 216 -8.32 -8.70 -11.97
CA LEU A 216 -9.00 -9.96 -12.21
C LEU A 216 -10.07 -9.86 -13.32
N ARG A 217 -10.78 -8.72 -13.38
CA ARG A 217 -11.73 -8.45 -14.47
C ARG A 217 -11.01 -8.36 -15.81
N ALA A 218 -9.93 -7.57 -15.87
CA ALA A 218 -9.14 -7.45 -17.09
C ALA A 218 -8.50 -8.79 -17.53
N LEU A 219 -8.14 -9.65 -16.56
CA LEU A 219 -7.68 -11.01 -16.86
C LEU A 219 -8.79 -11.86 -17.50
N ASN A 220 -10.02 -11.79 -16.99
CA ASN A 220 -11.15 -12.52 -17.55
C ASN A 220 -11.48 -12.04 -18.98
N GLU A 221 -11.42 -10.74 -19.24
CA GLU A 221 -11.59 -10.16 -20.57
C GLU A 221 -10.49 -10.65 -21.53
N TYR A 222 -9.24 -10.70 -21.08
CA TYR A 222 -8.13 -11.24 -21.85
C TYR A 222 -8.33 -12.72 -22.22
N ILE A 223 -8.75 -13.56 -21.26
CA ILE A 223 -8.99 -15.00 -21.49
C ILE A 223 -10.12 -15.20 -22.50
N ALA A 224 -11.25 -14.51 -22.32
CA ALA A 224 -12.38 -14.61 -23.26
C ALA A 224 -11.98 -14.24 -24.69
N GLY A 225 -11.17 -13.19 -24.88
CA GLY A 225 -10.66 -12.80 -26.19
C GLY A 225 -9.69 -13.79 -26.84
N GLN A 226 -9.12 -14.75 -26.07
CA GLN A 226 -8.28 -15.82 -26.63
C GLN A 226 -9.09 -17.06 -27.05
N GLU A 227 -10.29 -17.25 -26.49
CA GLU A 227 -11.18 -18.38 -26.84
C GLU A 227 -11.94 -18.12 -28.15
N ASP A 228 -12.03 -16.86 -28.58
CA ASP A 228 -12.73 -16.45 -29.83
C ASP A 228 -11.81 -16.44 -31.08
N VAL A 229 -10.53 -16.83 -30.97
CA VAL A 229 -9.53 -16.90 -32.04
C VAL A 229 -9.14 -18.33 -32.34
#